data_0e7bac47881e98881e8a4789affcac13
#
_entry.id   0e7bac47881e98881e8a4789affcac13
#
_cell.length_a   1.000
_cell.length_b   1.000
_cell.length_c   1.000
_cell.angle_alpha   90.00
_cell.angle_beta   90.00
_cell.angle_gamma   90.00
#
_symmetry.space_group_name_H-M   'P 1'
#
loop_
_entity.id
_entity.type
_entity.pdbx_description
1 polymer ?
#
loop_
_entity_poly.entity_id
_entity_poly.type
_entity_poly.pdbx_seq_one_letter_code
_entity_poly.pdbx_strand_id
1 'polypeptide(L)'
;MTRRHAFTGSPYEAQFGFARAVREGNRIIVAGTGPVEDDGSSTPGDAAAQAERCCVLILRAIEELGGSANDVVRTRMLLTDPADQDAVGAVHARFFGEARPAATMAGIAWLCRPEWKVEMEAEALLGMPRSR
;
A
#
# COMPACT_ATOMS: atom_id res chain seq x y z
N MET A 1 5.37 21.46 -13.06
CA MET A 1 5.88 20.13 -12.71
C MET A 1 5.07 19.05 -13.40
N THR A 2 5.74 18.03 -13.88
CA THR A 2 5.08 16.93 -14.57
C THR A 2 4.52 15.92 -13.56
N ARG A 3 3.28 15.50 -13.77
CA ARG A 3 2.71 14.39 -13.01
C ARG A 3 3.37 13.08 -13.47
N ARG A 4 3.80 12.25 -12.54
CA ARG A 4 4.44 10.98 -12.82
C ARG A 4 3.59 9.83 -12.29
N HIS A 5 3.63 8.70 -12.97
CA HIS A 5 2.85 7.52 -12.63
C HIS A 5 3.75 6.30 -12.47
N ALA A 6 3.37 5.42 -11.56
CA ALA A 6 3.95 4.08 -11.44
C ALA A 6 2.88 3.06 -11.83
N PHE A 7 3.29 2.07 -12.62
CA PHE A 7 2.41 0.98 -13.08
C PHE A 7 3.06 -0.35 -12.76
N THR A 8 2.25 -1.37 -12.52
CA THR A 8 2.74 -2.74 -12.35
C THR A 8 2.68 -3.56 -13.63
N GLY A 9 1.96 -3.06 -14.64
CA GLY A 9 1.68 -3.82 -15.85
C GLY A 9 0.45 -4.70 -15.73
N SER A 10 -0.29 -4.60 -14.64
CA SER A 10 -1.55 -5.33 -14.48
C SER A 10 -2.54 -4.90 -15.56
N PRO A 11 -3.25 -5.87 -16.20
CA PRO A 11 -4.26 -5.52 -17.21
C PRO A 11 -5.41 -4.68 -16.62
N TYR A 12 -5.65 -4.77 -15.32
CA TYR A 12 -6.70 -3.98 -14.67
C TYR A 12 -6.41 -2.48 -14.70
N GLU A 13 -5.14 -2.09 -14.69
CA GLU A 13 -4.75 -0.68 -14.72
C GLU A 13 -5.28 0.01 -15.98
N ALA A 14 -5.04 -0.59 -17.14
CA ALA A 14 -5.56 -0.04 -18.39
C ALA A 14 -7.08 -0.22 -18.50
N GLN A 15 -7.58 -1.39 -18.11
CA GLN A 15 -9.02 -1.71 -18.23
C GLN A 15 -9.89 -0.77 -17.39
N PHE A 16 -9.47 -0.48 -16.16
CA PHE A 16 -10.25 0.36 -15.23
C PHE A 16 -9.73 1.78 -15.12
N GLY A 17 -8.64 2.13 -15.82
CA GLY A 17 -8.17 3.50 -15.93
C GLY A 17 -7.46 4.04 -14.70
N PHE A 18 -6.59 3.25 -14.08
CA PHE A 18 -5.84 3.71 -12.90
C PHE A 18 -4.35 3.36 -12.98
N ALA A 19 -3.57 4.04 -12.15
CA ALA A 19 -2.15 3.74 -11.93
C ALA A 19 -1.97 3.14 -10.55
N ARG A 20 -0.83 2.46 -10.32
CA ARG A 20 -0.49 1.96 -9.00
C ARG A 20 -0.21 3.10 -8.04
N ALA A 21 0.46 4.14 -8.51
CA ALA A 21 0.74 5.33 -7.74
C ALA A 21 0.90 6.54 -8.65
N VAL A 22 0.68 7.72 -8.08
CA VAL A 22 0.81 8.99 -8.77
C VAL A 22 1.65 9.93 -7.91
N ARG A 23 2.62 10.58 -8.53
CA ARG A 23 3.34 11.69 -7.89
C ARG A 23 2.97 13.01 -8.54
N GLU A 24 2.63 13.98 -7.72
CA GLU A 24 2.42 15.36 -8.15
C GLU A 24 3.12 16.28 -7.16
N GLY A 25 4.14 17.02 -7.65
CA GLY A 25 4.96 17.82 -6.76
C GLY A 25 5.71 16.95 -5.75
N ASN A 26 5.53 17.22 -4.49
CA ASN A 26 6.13 16.47 -3.40
C ASN A 26 5.21 15.40 -2.82
N ARG A 27 4.05 15.14 -3.43
CA ARG A 27 3.05 14.21 -2.91
C ARG A 27 2.99 12.95 -3.77
N ILE A 28 3.02 11.80 -3.11
CA ILE A 28 2.82 10.50 -3.75
C ILE A 28 1.58 9.86 -3.16
N ILE A 29 0.68 9.41 -4.02
CA ILE A 29 -0.54 8.71 -3.63
C ILE A 29 -0.46 7.31 -4.19
N VAL A 30 -0.57 6.30 -3.32
CA VAL A 30 -0.54 4.89 -3.72
C VAL A 30 -1.96 4.34 -3.63
N ALA A 31 -2.41 3.76 -4.72
CA ALA A 31 -3.74 3.15 -4.82
C ALA A 31 -3.88 1.95 -3.90
N GLY A 32 -5.11 1.50 -3.70
CA GLY A 32 -5.38 0.23 -3.02
C GLY A 32 -4.53 -0.86 -3.63
N THR A 33 -3.72 -1.52 -2.79
CA THR A 33 -2.70 -2.48 -3.21
C THR A 33 -3.01 -3.82 -2.58
N GLY A 34 -3.33 -4.81 -3.40
CA GLY A 34 -3.59 -6.17 -2.97
C GLY A 34 -2.32 -7.02 -2.94
N PRO A 35 -2.38 -8.18 -2.28
CA PRO A 35 -1.20 -9.05 -2.14
C PRO A 35 -0.98 -9.88 -3.42
N VAL A 36 -0.30 -9.30 -4.38
CA VAL A 36 -0.05 -9.91 -5.69
C VAL A 36 1.43 -10.15 -5.88
N GLU A 37 1.80 -11.36 -6.29
CA GLU A 37 3.17 -11.73 -6.61
C GLU A 37 3.55 -11.24 -8.01
N ASP A 38 4.85 -11.27 -8.32
CA ASP A 38 5.34 -10.76 -9.62
C ASP A 38 4.77 -11.54 -10.81
N ASP A 39 4.37 -12.80 -10.62
CA ASP A 39 3.73 -13.61 -11.66
C ASP A 39 2.23 -13.37 -11.79
N GLY A 40 1.66 -12.46 -10.99
CA GLY A 40 0.24 -12.14 -11.01
C GLY A 40 -0.63 -12.99 -10.10
N SER A 41 -0.08 -14.00 -9.45
CA SER A 41 -0.82 -14.82 -8.49
C SER A 41 -0.97 -14.10 -7.17
N SER A 42 -1.97 -14.49 -6.39
CA SER A 42 -2.14 -13.95 -5.03
C SER A 42 -1.10 -14.55 -4.10
N THR A 43 -0.60 -13.72 -3.17
CA THR A 43 0.35 -14.18 -2.16
C THR A 43 -0.30 -15.25 -1.29
N PRO A 44 0.30 -16.45 -1.19
CA PRO A 44 -0.23 -17.50 -0.32
C PRO A 44 0.02 -17.18 1.15
N GLY A 45 -0.72 -17.85 2.02
CA GLY A 45 -0.53 -17.74 3.46
C GLY A 45 -1.61 -16.92 4.14
N ASP A 46 -1.29 -16.47 5.35
CA ASP A 46 -2.21 -15.76 6.21
C ASP A 46 -2.24 -14.25 5.92
N ALA A 47 -3.03 -13.53 6.70
CA ALA A 47 -3.17 -12.09 6.54
C ALA A 47 -1.84 -11.36 6.78
N ALA A 48 -1.00 -11.85 7.68
CA ALA A 48 0.32 -11.26 7.92
C ALA A 48 1.22 -11.37 6.67
N ALA A 49 1.26 -12.53 6.05
CA ALA A 49 2.03 -12.73 4.81
C ALA A 49 1.51 -11.84 3.69
N GLN A 50 0.19 -11.73 3.57
CA GLN A 50 -0.43 -10.89 2.55
C GLN A 50 -0.19 -9.40 2.82
N ALA A 51 -0.29 -8.96 4.07
CA ALA A 51 -0.01 -7.58 4.45
C ALA A 51 1.45 -7.21 4.17
N GLU A 52 2.38 -8.12 4.45
CA GLU A 52 3.79 -7.90 4.13
C GLU A 52 3.99 -7.65 2.64
N ARG A 53 3.33 -8.44 1.79
CA ARG A 53 3.41 -8.24 0.34
C ARG A 53 2.83 -6.90 -0.07
N CYS A 54 1.69 -6.51 0.49
CA CYS A 54 1.10 -5.18 0.23
C CYS A 54 2.10 -4.07 0.56
N CYS A 55 2.76 -4.15 1.72
CA CYS A 55 3.75 -3.14 2.12
C CYS A 55 4.94 -3.10 1.17
N VAL A 56 5.43 -4.25 0.73
CA VAL A 56 6.53 -4.32 -0.24
C VAL A 56 6.15 -3.63 -1.54
N LEU A 57 4.94 -3.90 -2.06
CA LEU A 57 4.47 -3.29 -3.30
C LEU A 57 4.26 -1.78 -3.16
N ILE A 58 3.73 -1.34 -2.03
CA ILE A 58 3.57 0.08 -1.74
C ILE A 58 4.94 0.78 -1.74
N LEU A 59 5.92 0.21 -1.07
CA LEU A 59 7.26 0.79 -1.01
C LEU A 59 7.95 0.80 -2.36
N ARG A 60 7.76 -0.24 -3.18
CA ARG A 60 8.27 -0.24 -4.56
C ARG A 60 7.74 0.94 -5.36
N ALA A 61 6.43 1.20 -5.25
CA ALA A 61 5.80 2.30 -5.98
C ALA A 61 6.31 3.66 -5.47
N ILE A 62 6.43 3.82 -4.16
CA ILE A 62 6.94 5.06 -3.55
C ILE A 62 8.39 5.29 -3.97
N GLU A 63 9.23 4.26 -3.93
CA GLU A 63 10.64 4.38 -4.31
C GLU A 63 10.83 4.66 -5.79
N GLU A 64 10.01 4.05 -6.65
CA GLU A 64 10.04 4.35 -8.08
C GLU A 64 9.74 5.83 -8.35
N LEU A 65 8.91 6.44 -7.53
CA LEU A 65 8.53 7.85 -7.66
C LEU A 65 9.39 8.80 -6.82
N GLY A 66 10.47 8.29 -6.21
CA GLY A 66 11.49 9.11 -5.56
C GLY A 66 11.33 9.29 -4.05
N GLY A 67 10.43 8.54 -3.41
CA GLY A 67 10.22 8.60 -1.97
C GLY A 67 10.77 7.39 -1.23
N SER A 68 10.48 7.33 0.05
CA SER A 68 10.89 6.25 0.93
C SER A 68 9.83 5.98 2.00
N ALA A 69 10.01 4.91 2.77
CA ALA A 69 9.09 4.57 3.85
C ALA A 69 8.93 5.72 4.86
N ASN A 70 10.00 6.46 5.11
CA ASN A 70 9.98 7.54 6.09
C ASN A 70 9.20 8.76 5.62
N ASP A 71 8.86 8.83 4.34
CA ASP A 71 8.03 9.90 3.79
C ASP A 71 6.53 9.62 3.91
N VAL A 72 6.15 8.41 4.33
CA VAL A 72 4.75 8.02 4.42
C VAL A 72 4.07 8.77 5.57
N VAL A 73 2.96 9.44 5.24
CA VAL A 73 2.21 10.26 6.21
C VAL A 73 0.82 9.69 6.49
N ARG A 74 0.31 8.83 5.63
CA ARG A 74 -1.00 8.22 5.78
C ARG A 74 -1.00 6.80 5.24
N THR A 75 -1.62 5.89 5.97
CA THR A 75 -1.90 4.53 5.51
C THR A 75 -3.34 4.16 5.81
N ARG A 76 -3.87 3.22 5.02
CA ARG A 76 -5.16 2.62 5.27
C ARG A 76 -5.06 1.12 5.05
N MET A 77 -5.58 0.36 6.02
CA MET A 77 -5.58 -1.10 5.97
C MET A 77 -7.03 -1.58 5.94
N LEU A 78 -7.39 -2.32 4.91
CA LEU A 78 -8.74 -2.82 4.69
C LEU A 78 -8.74 -4.34 4.86
N LEU A 79 -9.52 -4.85 5.81
CA LEU A 79 -9.54 -6.26 6.20
C LEU A 79 -10.92 -6.86 5.94
N THR A 80 -10.94 -8.15 5.61
CA THR A 80 -12.21 -8.90 5.48
C THR A 80 -12.57 -9.66 6.74
N ASP A 81 -11.63 -9.82 7.69
CA ASP A 81 -11.86 -10.55 8.95
C ASP A 81 -11.26 -9.75 10.11
N PRO A 82 -12.08 -9.36 11.12
CA PRO A 82 -11.55 -8.60 12.26
C PRO A 82 -10.53 -9.39 13.10
N ALA A 83 -10.50 -10.72 12.99
CA ALA A 83 -9.52 -11.54 13.70
C ALA A 83 -8.09 -11.28 13.21
N ASP A 84 -7.91 -10.70 12.01
CA ASP A 84 -6.60 -10.42 11.43
C ASP A 84 -6.02 -9.06 11.86
N GLN A 85 -6.74 -8.30 12.67
CA GLN A 85 -6.36 -6.93 13.05
C GLN A 85 -4.97 -6.86 13.66
N ASP A 86 -4.68 -7.68 14.66
CA ASP A 86 -3.40 -7.61 15.37
C ASP A 86 -2.22 -8.03 14.48
N ALA A 87 -2.41 -9.08 13.68
CA ALA A 87 -1.36 -9.58 12.78
C ALA A 87 -1.02 -8.55 11.71
N VAL A 88 -2.03 -7.93 11.09
CA VAL A 88 -1.82 -6.90 10.07
C VAL A 88 -1.22 -5.64 10.70
N GLY A 89 -1.68 -5.25 11.88
CA GLY A 89 -1.14 -4.11 12.61
C GLY A 89 0.34 -4.28 12.93
N ALA A 90 0.75 -5.48 13.33
CA ALA A 90 2.16 -5.77 13.61
C ALA A 90 3.04 -5.65 12.35
N VAL A 91 2.55 -6.11 11.21
CA VAL A 91 3.26 -5.96 9.93
C VAL A 91 3.38 -4.46 9.56
N HIS A 92 2.28 -3.71 9.70
CA HIS A 92 2.29 -2.27 9.44
C HIS A 92 3.34 -1.57 10.31
N ALA A 93 3.40 -1.89 11.59
CA ALA A 93 4.37 -1.28 12.51
C ALA A 93 5.82 -1.58 12.08
N ARG A 94 6.07 -2.78 11.57
CA ARG A 94 7.40 -3.16 11.11
C ARG A 94 7.86 -2.34 9.91
N PHE A 95 6.96 -2.06 8.96
CA PHE A 95 7.30 -1.30 7.75
C PHE A 95 7.22 0.21 7.94
N PHE A 96 6.25 0.71 8.71
CA PHE A 96 5.95 2.14 8.79
C PHE A 96 6.09 2.71 10.21
N GLY A 97 6.49 1.90 11.18
CA GLY A 97 6.56 2.33 12.58
C GLY A 97 7.55 3.45 12.84
N GLU A 98 8.58 3.58 12.03
CA GLU A 98 9.53 4.69 12.14
C GLU A 98 8.93 5.99 11.61
N ALA A 99 8.22 5.92 10.50
CA ALA A 99 7.54 7.09 9.92
C ALA A 99 6.37 7.56 10.79
N ARG A 100 5.69 6.65 11.48
CA ARG A 100 4.53 6.95 12.33
C ARG A 100 3.42 7.69 11.57
N PRO A 101 2.91 7.13 10.46
CA PRO A 101 1.86 7.80 9.68
C PRO A 101 0.54 7.83 10.43
N ALA A 102 -0.34 8.74 10.04
CA ALA A 102 -1.74 8.64 10.39
C ALA A 102 -2.29 7.39 9.72
N ALA A 103 -2.83 6.45 10.49
CA ALA A 103 -3.24 5.15 9.98
C ALA A 103 -4.69 4.86 10.33
N THR A 104 -5.40 4.22 9.41
CA THR A 104 -6.77 3.75 9.61
C THR A 104 -6.83 2.27 9.26
N MET A 105 -7.47 1.48 10.10
CA MET A 105 -7.80 0.09 9.82
C MET A 105 -9.30 -0.06 9.84
N ALA A 106 -9.87 -0.70 8.82
CA ALA A 106 -11.32 -0.86 8.71
C ALA A 106 -11.66 -2.23 8.11
N GLY A 107 -12.83 -2.73 8.49
CA GLY A 107 -13.39 -3.93 7.90
C GLY A 107 -14.20 -3.61 6.67
N ILE A 108 -14.13 -4.47 5.66
CA ILE A 108 -14.90 -4.35 4.43
C ILE A 108 -15.54 -5.69 4.07
N ALA A 109 -16.55 -5.65 3.21
CA ALA A 109 -17.33 -6.86 2.89
C ALA A 109 -16.59 -7.81 1.96
N TRP A 110 -15.78 -7.28 1.02
CA TRP A 110 -15.08 -8.09 0.03
C TRP A 110 -13.91 -7.31 -0.59
N LEU A 111 -13.00 -8.04 -1.20
CA LEU A 111 -11.91 -7.52 -2.01
C LEU A 111 -12.00 -8.11 -3.42
N CYS A 112 -11.20 -7.58 -4.35
CA CYS A 112 -11.30 -7.96 -5.77
C CYS A 112 -11.04 -9.44 -6.03
N ARG A 113 -10.27 -10.11 -5.16
CA ARG A 113 -10.08 -11.56 -5.20
C ARG A 113 -10.55 -12.15 -3.88
N PRO A 114 -11.32 -13.26 -3.91
CA PRO A 114 -11.87 -13.83 -2.68
C PRO A 114 -10.81 -14.36 -1.71
N GLU A 115 -9.63 -14.72 -2.20
CA GLU A 115 -8.53 -15.18 -1.34
C GLU A 115 -7.78 -14.06 -0.65
N TRP A 116 -7.98 -12.80 -1.04
CA TRP A 116 -7.34 -11.67 -0.37
C TRP A 116 -7.99 -11.42 0.98
N LYS A 117 -7.14 -11.25 1.99
CA LYS A 117 -7.56 -10.94 3.37
C LYS A 117 -7.32 -9.49 3.72
N VAL A 118 -6.49 -8.80 2.95
CA VAL A 118 -6.10 -7.42 3.22
C VAL A 118 -5.77 -6.70 1.92
N GLU A 119 -6.05 -5.39 1.90
CA GLU A 119 -5.60 -4.45 0.88
C GLU A 119 -5.16 -3.18 1.59
N MET A 120 -4.13 -2.50 1.08
CA MET A 120 -3.59 -1.32 1.76
C MET A 120 -3.38 -0.17 0.80
N GLU A 121 -3.50 1.06 1.33
CA GLU A 121 -3.24 2.32 0.63
C GLU A 121 -2.22 3.12 1.41
N ALA A 122 -1.54 4.05 0.73
CA ALA A 122 -0.60 4.95 1.39
C ALA A 122 -0.50 6.29 0.66
N GLU A 123 -0.09 7.32 1.42
CA GLU A 123 0.30 8.61 0.87
C GLU A 123 1.63 9.02 1.49
N ALA A 124 2.49 9.66 0.69
CA ALA A 124 3.79 10.14 1.14
C ALA A 124 3.96 11.61 0.78
N LEU A 125 4.72 12.33 1.60
CA LEU A 125 5.11 13.71 1.34
C LEU A 125 6.64 13.79 1.37
N LEU A 126 7.22 14.27 0.27
CA LEU A 126 8.66 14.33 0.08
C LEU A 126 9.22 15.67 0.54
N GLY A 127 10.47 15.64 1.00
CA GLY A 127 11.19 16.87 1.31
C GLY A 127 10.70 17.62 2.53
N MET A 128 9.86 16.98 3.37
CA MET A 128 9.37 17.62 4.58
C MET A 128 10.28 17.32 5.77
N PRO A 129 10.61 18.31 6.60
CA PRO A 129 11.31 18.04 7.85
C PRO A 129 10.46 17.13 8.74
N ARG A 130 11.11 16.18 9.41
CA ARG A 130 10.42 15.29 10.34
C ARG A 130 10.32 15.95 11.69
N SER A 131 9.10 16.00 12.24
CA SER A 131 8.88 16.41 13.62
C SER A 131 9.03 15.22 14.56
N ARG A 132 9.20 15.48 15.81
CA ARG A 132 9.28 14.46 16.85
C ARG A 132 7.97 14.24 17.54
#